data_1cfe0fcc3174aea1ca2b88d020dd1d34
#
_entry.id   1cfe0fcc3174aea1ca2b88d020dd1d34
#
_cell.length_a   1.000
_cell.length_b   1.000
_cell.length_c   1.000
_cell.angle_alpha   90.00
_cell.angle_beta   90.00
_cell.angle_gamma   90.00
#
_symmetry.space_group_name_H-M   'P 1'
#
loop_
_entity.id
_entity.type
_entity.pdbx_description
1 polymer ?
#
loop_
_entity_poly.entity_id
_entity_poly.type
_entity_poly.pdbx_seq_one_letter_code
_entity_poly.pdbx_strand_id
1 'polypeptide(L)'
;VLSCHKDGESEVLLAGGNCSLPEYLAKHPEAKGTLGNQFQEFPLLIKLIDAKLPLSVQVHPDDIYAMAHEGQLGKTEVWVILEREEGAFLYFGFEKDYTKEEIRKAIEEKRLTDLLRKVPVEKGDVFFIPAGTVHAIGAGILLIEIQENSNLTYRVYDYGRKDKNGKERELHIEKALEVMQCKRAGEAMVQEKHLASCPYFTVDRIILSSEKTYQREVSEDSFLSAILIAGSG
;
A
#
# COMPACT_ATOMS: atom_id res chain seq x y z
N VAL A 1 12.15 -3.93 1.53
CA VAL A 1 11.03 -3.97 2.48
C VAL A 1 11.46 -3.27 3.77
N LEU A 2 10.60 -2.45 4.33
CA LEU A 2 10.79 -1.83 5.64
C LEU A 2 9.57 -2.20 6.49
N SER A 3 9.76 -3.03 7.52
CA SER A 3 8.66 -3.60 8.28
C SER A 3 9.03 -3.87 9.73
N CYS A 4 8.19 -3.41 10.63
CA CYS A 4 8.14 -3.85 12.03
C CYS A 4 6.95 -4.77 12.29
N HIS A 5 6.21 -5.16 11.25
CA HIS A 5 5.02 -5.98 11.40
C HIS A 5 5.40 -7.42 11.78
N LYS A 6 4.70 -7.99 12.75
CA LYS A 6 4.96 -9.34 13.31
C LYS A 6 4.98 -10.48 12.29
N ASP A 7 4.32 -10.29 11.14
CA ASP A 7 4.27 -11.29 10.06
C ASP A 7 5.51 -11.26 9.16
N GLY A 8 6.43 -10.29 9.37
CA GLY A 8 7.65 -10.19 8.58
C GLY A 8 8.45 -8.93 8.94
N GLU A 9 9.27 -9.04 9.97
CA GLU A 9 10.16 -7.95 10.40
C GLU A 9 11.35 -7.81 9.46
N SER A 10 11.77 -6.56 9.23
CA SER A 10 13.03 -6.29 8.52
C SER A 10 14.22 -6.51 9.42
N GLU A 11 15.33 -6.97 8.83
CA GLU A 11 16.62 -7.10 9.48
C GLU A 11 17.44 -5.81 9.30
N VAL A 12 18.09 -5.37 10.37
CA VAL A 12 19.04 -4.25 10.37
C VAL A 12 20.44 -4.83 10.38
N LEU A 13 21.24 -4.48 9.38
CA LEU A 13 22.62 -4.92 9.24
C LEU A 13 23.56 -3.92 9.93
N LEU A 14 24.26 -4.36 10.96
CA LEU A 14 25.18 -3.55 11.75
C LEU A 14 26.58 -4.15 11.73
N ALA A 15 27.60 -3.32 11.93
CA ALA A 15 29.00 -3.77 11.99
C ALA A 15 29.26 -4.80 13.10
N GLY A 16 28.46 -4.81 14.18
CA GLY A 16 28.60 -5.70 15.33
C GLY A 16 27.66 -6.90 15.36
N GLY A 17 26.88 -7.13 14.30
CA GLY A 17 25.88 -8.19 14.22
C GLY A 17 24.49 -7.65 13.87
N ASN A 18 23.64 -8.49 13.31
CA ASN A 18 22.31 -8.11 12.86
C ASN A 18 21.29 -8.17 14.00
N CYS A 19 20.22 -7.37 13.88
CA CYS A 19 19.05 -7.46 14.75
C CYS A 19 17.77 -7.15 13.93
N SER A 20 16.60 -7.43 14.49
CA SER A 20 15.37 -7.01 13.83
C SER A 20 15.18 -5.50 13.94
N LEU A 21 14.43 -4.91 13.00
CA LEU A 21 14.13 -3.48 13.03
C LEU A 21 13.37 -3.07 14.31
N PRO A 22 12.40 -3.83 14.83
CA PRO A 22 11.80 -3.54 16.12
C PRO A 22 12.81 -3.51 17.28
N GLU A 23 13.74 -4.48 17.33
CA GLU A 23 14.79 -4.50 18.35
C GLU A 23 15.74 -3.31 18.25
N TYR A 24 16.09 -2.91 17.03
CA TYR A 24 16.90 -1.71 16.77
C TYR A 24 16.21 -0.47 17.29
N LEU A 25 14.93 -0.26 16.90
CA LEU A 25 14.15 0.92 17.28
C LEU A 25 13.84 0.96 18.79
N ALA A 26 13.74 -0.19 19.45
CA ALA A 26 13.60 -0.24 20.90
C ALA A 26 14.85 0.27 21.64
N LYS A 27 16.05 0.03 21.07
CA LYS A 27 17.34 0.52 21.60
C LYS A 27 17.66 1.95 21.14
N HIS A 28 17.09 2.39 20.04
CA HIS A 28 17.31 3.67 19.36
C HIS A 28 16.00 4.38 19.06
N PRO A 29 15.22 4.77 20.10
CA PRO A 29 13.92 5.42 19.88
C PRO A 29 14.05 6.76 19.13
N GLU A 30 15.20 7.43 19.23
CA GLU A 30 15.52 8.64 18.46
C GLU A 30 15.49 8.42 16.96
N ALA A 31 15.70 7.21 16.47
CA ALA A 31 15.68 6.88 15.05
C ALA A 31 14.29 6.97 14.41
N LYS A 32 13.22 6.99 15.19
CA LYS A 32 11.85 7.25 14.69
C LYS A 32 11.51 8.74 14.61
N GLY A 33 12.24 9.60 15.33
CA GLY A 33 11.91 10.99 15.55
C GLY A 33 10.72 11.19 16.49
N THR A 34 10.45 12.45 16.85
CA THR A 34 9.39 12.80 17.82
C THR A 34 7.99 12.43 17.31
N LEU A 35 7.72 12.60 16.01
CA LEU A 35 6.46 12.21 15.38
C LEU A 35 6.30 10.68 15.33
N GLY A 36 7.35 9.96 14.94
CA GLY A 36 7.32 8.50 14.90
C GLY A 36 7.13 7.87 16.28
N ASN A 37 7.63 8.50 17.33
CA ASN A 37 7.49 8.05 18.73
C ASN A 37 6.09 8.26 19.32
N GLN A 38 5.20 8.98 18.64
CA GLN A 38 3.78 9.08 19.02
C GLN A 38 3.02 7.77 18.71
N PHE A 39 3.57 6.92 17.85
CA PHE A 39 3.00 5.61 17.53
C PHE A 39 3.62 4.54 18.42
N GLN A 40 2.80 3.61 18.91
CA GLN A 40 3.25 2.48 19.70
C GLN A 40 4.20 1.58 18.87
N GLU A 41 3.86 1.35 17.61
CA GLU A 41 4.68 0.62 16.66
C GLU A 41 5.29 1.57 15.61
N PHE A 42 6.21 1.08 14.79
CA PHE A 42 6.73 1.83 13.66
C PHE A 42 5.59 2.12 12.67
N PRO A 43 5.37 3.39 12.27
CA PRO A 43 4.11 3.79 11.63
C PRO A 43 3.95 3.34 10.17
N LEU A 44 5.01 2.90 9.52
CA LEU A 44 5.01 2.58 8.09
C LEU A 44 5.33 1.11 7.81
N LEU A 45 4.80 0.65 6.69
CA LEU A 45 5.14 -0.63 6.09
C LEU A 45 5.42 -0.42 4.60
N ILE A 46 6.63 -0.77 4.14
CA ILE A 46 7.04 -0.64 2.75
C ILE A 46 7.30 -2.03 2.18
N LYS A 47 6.66 -2.35 1.07
CA LYS A 47 6.75 -3.65 0.42
C LYS A 47 7.19 -3.50 -1.04
N LEU A 48 7.94 -4.49 -1.51
CA LEU A 48 8.15 -4.74 -2.94
C LEU A 48 7.20 -5.88 -3.33
N ILE A 49 6.30 -5.63 -4.26
CA ILE A 49 5.28 -6.59 -4.71
C ILE A 49 5.55 -6.96 -6.16
N ASP A 50 5.81 -8.25 -6.39
CA ASP A 50 5.91 -8.87 -7.72
C ASP A 50 4.62 -9.68 -7.94
N ALA A 51 3.67 -9.09 -8.65
CA ALA A 51 2.34 -9.65 -8.86
C ALA A 51 2.27 -10.51 -10.13
N LYS A 52 2.73 -11.76 -10.06
CA LYS A 52 2.61 -12.73 -11.17
C LYS A 52 1.16 -13.08 -11.51
N LEU A 53 0.28 -13.03 -10.51
CA LEU A 53 -1.16 -13.26 -10.64
C LEU A 53 -1.91 -12.05 -10.05
N PRO A 54 -3.14 -11.77 -10.51
CA PRO A 54 -3.89 -10.65 -9.97
C PRO A 54 -4.15 -10.83 -8.48
N LEU A 55 -4.00 -9.79 -7.69
CA LEU A 55 -4.36 -9.79 -6.28
C LEU A 55 -5.88 -9.65 -6.14
N SER A 56 -6.40 -10.00 -4.95
CA SER A 56 -7.83 -9.86 -4.68
C SER A 56 -8.29 -8.40 -4.80
N VAL A 57 -9.53 -8.20 -5.22
CA VAL A 57 -10.19 -6.90 -5.10
C VAL A 57 -10.50 -6.67 -3.63
N GLN A 58 -10.09 -5.53 -3.12
CA GLN A 58 -10.09 -5.21 -1.69
C GLN A 58 -10.32 -3.73 -1.43
N VAL A 59 -10.64 -3.42 -0.19
CA VAL A 59 -10.74 -2.06 0.34
C VAL A 59 -10.18 -2.05 1.77
N HIS A 60 -9.62 -0.92 2.16
CA HIS A 60 -9.09 -0.70 3.50
C HIS A 60 -9.89 0.37 4.23
N PRO A 61 -10.18 0.20 5.54
CA PRO A 61 -10.81 1.23 6.36
C PRO A 61 -9.84 2.37 6.68
N ASP A 62 -10.37 3.51 7.09
CA ASP A 62 -9.61 4.56 7.76
C ASP A 62 -9.30 4.19 9.23
N ASP A 63 -8.48 5.02 9.89
CA ASP A 63 -8.07 4.80 11.28
C ASP A 63 -9.26 4.80 12.25
N ILE A 64 -10.25 5.66 12.02
CA ILE A 64 -11.41 5.79 12.92
C ILE A 64 -12.20 4.50 12.94
N TYR A 65 -12.52 3.97 11.76
CA TYR A 65 -13.23 2.72 11.64
C TYR A 65 -12.38 1.54 12.12
N ALA A 66 -11.11 1.47 11.71
CA ALA A 66 -10.21 0.38 12.05
C ALA A 66 -9.97 0.27 13.57
N MET A 67 -9.74 1.39 14.25
CA MET A 67 -9.58 1.40 15.72
C MET A 67 -10.86 0.97 16.44
N ALA A 68 -12.03 1.41 15.97
CA ALA A 68 -13.31 1.09 16.61
C ALA A 68 -13.70 -0.39 16.44
N HIS A 69 -13.37 -1.03 15.30
CA HIS A 69 -13.88 -2.36 14.96
C HIS A 69 -12.81 -3.47 15.01
N GLU A 70 -11.53 -3.10 14.84
CA GLU A 70 -10.43 -4.07 14.71
C GLU A 70 -9.28 -3.81 15.71
N GLY A 71 -9.31 -2.68 16.43
CA GLY A 71 -8.27 -2.32 17.41
C GLY A 71 -6.89 -2.07 16.79
N GLN A 72 -6.82 -1.65 15.52
CA GLN A 72 -5.58 -1.36 14.81
C GLN A 72 -5.73 -0.17 13.87
N LEU A 73 -4.62 0.27 13.25
CA LEU A 73 -4.61 1.36 12.28
C LEU A 73 -5.36 0.98 11.00
N GLY A 74 -5.88 1.98 10.30
CA GLY A 74 -6.38 1.91 8.94
C GLY A 74 -5.28 1.66 7.93
N LYS A 75 -5.59 1.87 6.64
CA LYS A 75 -4.58 1.67 5.61
C LYS A 75 -4.79 2.63 4.45
N THR A 76 -3.97 3.66 4.43
CA THR A 76 -3.73 4.54 3.28
C THR A 76 -2.42 4.13 2.64
N GLU A 77 -2.34 4.10 1.31
CA GLU A 77 -1.18 3.61 0.61
C GLU A 77 -0.86 4.38 -0.66
N VAL A 78 0.40 4.27 -1.10
CA VAL A 78 0.89 4.76 -2.40
C VAL A 78 1.58 3.60 -3.10
N TRP A 79 1.28 3.43 -4.38
CA TRP A 79 1.98 2.51 -5.26
C TRP A 79 2.84 3.27 -6.26
N VAL A 80 4.06 2.78 -6.45
CA VAL A 80 4.98 3.25 -7.51
C VAL A 80 5.28 2.07 -8.41
N ILE A 81 4.90 2.15 -9.67
CA ILE A 81 5.11 1.07 -10.64
C ILE A 81 6.59 1.06 -11.06
N LEU A 82 7.27 -0.05 -10.81
CA LEU A 82 8.69 -0.25 -11.17
C LEU A 82 8.85 -0.91 -12.53
N GLU A 83 8.05 -1.96 -12.78
CA GLU A 83 8.01 -2.69 -14.05
C GLU A 83 6.62 -3.22 -14.31
N ARG A 84 6.32 -3.47 -15.58
CA ARG A 84 5.02 -4.05 -15.98
C ARG A 84 5.19 -4.94 -17.21
N GLU A 85 4.36 -5.96 -17.33
CA GLU A 85 4.18 -6.75 -18.56
C GLU A 85 3.22 -6.03 -19.52
N GLU A 86 3.26 -6.39 -20.79
CA GLU A 86 2.34 -5.84 -21.78
C GLU A 86 0.87 -6.11 -21.41
N GLY A 87 0.05 -5.07 -21.45
CA GLY A 87 -1.37 -5.16 -21.10
C GLY A 87 -1.67 -5.20 -19.60
N ALA A 88 -0.68 -5.04 -18.72
CA ALA A 88 -0.88 -4.95 -17.28
C ALA A 88 -1.75 -3.76 -16.90
N PHE A 89 -2.59 -3.93 -15.88
CA PHE A 89 -3.53 -2.92 -15.41
C PHE A 89 -3.82 -3.07 -13.91
N LEU A 90 -4.35 -2.00 -13.33
CA LEU A 90 -4.92 -2.00 -11.98
C LEU A 90 -6.45 -1.87 -12.06
N TYR A 91 -7.15 -2.37 -11.04
CA TYR A 91 -8.46 -1.83 -10.71
C TYR A 91 -8.26 -0.70 -9.69
N PHE A 92 -8.83 0.48 -9.99
CA PHE A 92 -8.66 1.68 -9.17
C PHE A 92 -9.98 2.43 -9.04
N GLY A 93 -10.73 2.14 -7.98
CA GLY A 93 -12.06 2.64 -7.72
C GLY A 93 -13.09 2.15 -8.72
N PHE A 94 -14.23 2.81 -8.74
CA PHE A 94 -15.33 2.51 -9.66
C PHE A 94 -15.25 3.34 -10.93
N GLU A 95 -15.85 2.82 -12.02
CA GLU A 95 -15.94 3.50 -13.32
C GLU A 95 -16.82 4.75 -13.25
N LYS A 96 -17.85 4.72 -12.40
CA LYS A 96 -18.76 5.82 -12.07
C LYS A 96 -19.22 5.69 -10.62
N ASP A 97 -20.09 6.58 -10.17
CA ASP A 97 -20.74 6.47 -8.87
C ASP A 97 -21.80 5.35 -8.91
N TYR A 98 -21.83 4.53 -7.87
CA TYR A 98 -22.79 3.45 -7.67
C TYR A 98 -23.37 3.52 -6.25
N THR A 99 -24.58 2.96 -6.09
CA THR A 99 -25.15 2.73 -4.76
C THR A 99 -24.54 1.47 -4.12
N LYS A 100 -24.60 1.38 -2.79
CA LYS A 100 -24.16 0.17 -2.07
C LYS A 100 -24.95 -1.08 -2.52
N GLU A 101 -26.23 -0.90 -2.85
CA GLU A 101 -27.12 -1.96 -3.32
C GLU A 101 -26.68 -2.51 -4.68
N GLU A 102 -26.32 -1.62 -5.62
CA GLU A 102 -25.80 -2.02 -6.93
C GLU A 102 -24.47 -2.78 -6.79
N ILE A 103 -23.58 -2.30 -5.90
CA ILE A 103 -22.29 -2.96 -5.64
C ILE A 103 -22.52 -4.32 -5.00
N ARG A 104 -23.38 -4.42 -3.97
CA ARG A 104 -23.74 -5.68 -3.33
C ARG A 104 -24.25 -6.70 -4.34
N LYS A 105 -25.19 -6.30 -5.16
CA LYS A 105 -25.74 -7.15 -6.23
C LYS A 105 -24.66 -7.63 -7.20
N ALA A 106 -23.75 -6.75 -7.59
CA ALA A 106 -22.65 -7.12 -8.49
C ALA A 106 -21.65 -8.12 -7.81
N ILE A 107 -21.43 -8.00 -6.50
CA ILE A 107 -20.63 -8.97 -5.74
C ILE A 107 -21.32 -10.34 -5.72
N GLU A 108 -22.61 -10.39 -5.38
CA GLU A 108 -23.41 -11.62 -5.33
C GLU A 108 -23.48 -12.32 -6.69
N GLU A 109 -23.61 -11.55 -7.76
CA GLU A 109 -23.62 -12.04 -9.14
C GLU A 109 -22.20 -12.30 -9.71
N LYS A 110 -21.15 -12.13 -8.92
CA LYS A 110 -19.72 -12.29 -9.32
C LYS A 110 -19.31 -11.38 -10.50
N ARG A 111 -19.91 -10.21 -10.59
CA ARG A 111 -19.67 -9.20 -11.64
C ARG A 111 -19.05 -7.90 -11.11
N LEU A 112 -18.51 -7.92 -9.88
CA LEU A 112 -17.93 -6.71 -9.28
C LEU A 112 -16.91 -6.03 -10.20
N THR A 113 -16.09 -6.81 -10.90
CA THR A 113 -15.06 -6.30 -11.82
C THR A 113 -15.61 -5.48 -12.99
N ASP A 114 -16.89 -5.67 -13.35
CA ASP A 114 -17.55 -4.90 -14.41
C ASP A 114 -17.86 -3.45 -13.98
N LEU A 115 -17.89 -3.21 -12.66
CA LEU A 115 -18.11 -1.89 -12.09
C LEU A 115 -16.81 -1.12 -11.83
N LEU A 116 -15.67 -1.82 -11.82
CA LEU A 116 -14.39 -1.25 -11.46
C LEU A 116 -13.70 -0.57 -12.62
N ARG A 117 -13.08 0.56 -12.35
CA ARG A 117 -12.24 1.25 -13.32
C ARG A 117 -10.94 0.47 -13.54
N LYS A 118 -10.76 0.01 -14.77
CA LYS A 118 -9.55 -0.66 -15.22
C LYS A 118 -8.59 0.38 -15.78
N VAL A 119 -7.43 0.53 -15.11
CA VAL A 119 -6.41 1.54 -15.47
C VAL A 119 -5.17 0.83 -15.98
N PRO A 120 -4.80 0.95 -17.26
CA PRO A 120 -3.51 0.50 -17.76
C PRO A 120 -2.38 1.19 -16.98
N VAL A 121 -1.25 0.49 -16.80
CA VAL A 121 -0.12 1.05 -16.06
C VAL A 121 1.14 1.09 -16.91
N GLU A 122 1.95 2.12 -16.64
CA GLU A 122 3.28 2.28 -17.19
C GLU A 122 4.32 2.35 -16.07
N LYS A 123 5.57 1.99 -16.40
CA LYS A 123 6.69 2.17 -15.49
C LYS A 123 6.82 3.63 -15.06
N GLY A 124 6.87 3.85 -13.76
CA GLY A 124 6.96 5.17 -13.16
C GLY A 124 5.64 5.79 -12.75
N ASP A 125 4.51 5.18 -13.12
CA ASP A 125 3.19 5.63 -12.65
C ASP A 125 3.10 5.57 -11.12
N VAL A 126 2.33 6.49 -10.56
CA VAL A 126 2.09 6.61 -9.12
C VAL A 126 0.59 6.64 -8.85
N PHE A 127 0.16 5.81 -7.92
CA PHE A 127 -1.24 5.73 -7.50
C PHE A 127 -1.33 6.00 -6.00
N PHE A 128 -1.99 7.09 -5.63
CA PHE A 128 -2.36 7.35 -4.23
C PHE A 128 -3.71 6.71 -3.95
N ILE A 129 -3.77 5.83 -2.97
CA ILE A 129 -4.95 5.03 -2.62
C ILE A 129 -5.39 5.38 -1.21
N PRO A 130 -6.29 6.37 -1.06
CA PRO A 130 -6.88 6.69 0.23
C PRO A 130 -7.69 5.51 0.77
N ALA A 131 -7.78 5.40 2.08
CA ALA A 131 -8.72 4.50 2.73
C ALA A 131 -10.13 4.62 2.12
N GLY A 132 -10.85 3.52 2.00
CA GLY A 132 -12.15 3.44 1.34
C GLY A 132 -12.12 3.27 -0.17
N THR A 133 -10.98 3.40 -0.83
CA THR A 133 -10.86 3.16 -2.28
C THR A 133 -10.81 1.66 -2.58
N VAL A 134 -11.76 1.16 -3.37
CA VAL A 134 -11.72 -0.23 -3.86
C VAL A 134 -10.64 -0.36 -4.93
N HIS A 135 -9.78 -1.35 -4.81
CA HIS A 135 -8.64 -1.51 -5.72
C HIS A 135 -8.18 -2.96 -5.85
N ALA A 136 -7.38 -3.25 -6.88
CA ALA A 136 -6.64 -4.49 -7.01
C ALA A 136 -5.43 -4.32 -7.93
N ILE A 137 -4.34 -4.99 -7.60
CA ILE A 137 -3.17 -5.10 -8.47
C ILE A 137 -3.44 -6.21 -9.49
N GLY A 138 -3.33 -5.91 -10.78
CA GLY A 138 -3.40 -6.88 -11.86
C GLY A 138 -2.15 -7.76 -11.92
N ALA A 139 -2.17 -8.75 -12.80
CA ALA A 139 -0.99 -9.58 -13.06
C ALA A 139 0.09 -8.81 -13.84
N GLY A 140 1.34 -9.25 -13.72
CA GLY A 140 2.47 -8.74 -14.48
C GLY A 140 2.93 -7.36 -14.01
N ILE A 141 2.80 -7.03 -12.74
CA ILE A 141 3.20 -5.73 -12.19
C ILE A 141 4.21 -5.93 -11.07
N LEU A 142 5.34 -5.22 -11.16
CA LEU A 142 6.28 -5.03 -10.07
C LEU A 142 6.12 -3.60 -9.54
N LEU A 143 5.83 -3.44 -8.26
CA LEU A 143 5.63 -2.14 -7.64
C LEU A 143 6.21 -2.06 -6.23
N ILE A 144 6.46 -0.83 -5.76
CA ILE A 144 6.64 -0.53 -4.34
C ILE A 144 5.32 -0.02 -3.78
N GLU A 145 4.88 -0.62 -2.68
CA GLU A 145 3.77 -0.17 -1.85
C GLU A 145 4.31 0.49 -0.59
N ILE A 146 3.99 1.75 -0.38
CA ILE A 146 4.25 2.50 0.85
C ILE A 146 2.92 2.73 1.54
N GLN A 147 2.79 2.29 2.78
CA GLN A 147 1.51 2.28 3.50
C GLN A 147 1.69 2.53 5.00
N GLU A 148 0.59 2.83 5.67
CA GLU A 148 0.51 2.71 7.12
C GLU A 148 0.82 1.27 7.58
N ASN A 149 1.35 1.10 8.80
CA ASN A 149 1.72 -0.22 9.34
C ASN A 149 0.48 -1.03 9.72
N SER A 150 -0.26 -1.46 8.72
CA SER A 150 -1.48 -2.23 8.84
C SER A 150 -1.58 -3.29 7.75
N ASN A 151 -2.02 -4.50 8.12
CA ASN A 151 -2.38 -5.57 7.19
C ASN A 151 -3.90 -5.74 7.04
N LEU A 152 -4.67 -4.79 7.60
CA LEU A 152 -6.12 -4.84 7.56
C LEU A 152 -6.67 -4.71 6.15
N THR A 153 -7.35 -5.76 5.70
CA THR A 153 -7.84 -5.87 4.34
C THR A 153 -9.24 -6.47 4.32
N TYR A 154 -10.20 -5.73 3.79
CA TYR A 154 -11.52 -6.27 3.50
C TYR A 154 -11.59 -6.72 2.04
N ARG A 155 -11.49 -8.03 1.85
CA ARG A 155 -11.53 -8.68 0.53
C ARG A 155 -12.97 -8.79 0.06
N VAL A 156 -13.24 -8.35 -1.17
CA VAL A 156 -14.58 -8.39 -1.76
C VAL A 156 -14.69 -9.33 -2.95
N TYR A 157 -13.58 -9.66 -3.61
CA TYR A 157 -13.54 -10.62 -4.70
C TYR A 157 -12.15 -11.25 -4.84
N ASP A 158 -12.09 -12.55 -5.07
CA ASP A 158 -10.83 -13.31 -5.16
C ASP A 158 -10.79 -14.30 -6.31
N TYR A 159 -11.54 -14.05 -7.37
CA TYR A 159 -11.55 -14.86 -8.59
C TYR A 159 -11.92 -16.35 -8.36
N GLY A 160 -12.54 -16.70 -7.24
CA GLY A 160 -12.83 -18.08 -6.87
C GLY A 160 -11.59 -18.94 -6.59
N ARG A 161 -10.46 -18.30 -6.27
CA ARG A 161 -9.20 -19.02 -5.98
C ARG A 161 -9.32 -19.83 -4.70
N LYS A 162 -8.74 -21.05 -4.77
CA LYS A 162 -8.69 -21.97 -3.64
C LYS A 162 -7.26 -22.18 -3.19
N ASP A 163 -7.09 -22.37 -1.90
CA ASP A 163 -5.82 -22.77 -1.31
C ASP A 163 -5.51 -24.26 -1.62
N LYS A 164 -4.35 -24.73 -1.14
CA LYS A 164 -3.93 -26.14 -1.29
C LYS A 164 -4.90 -27.17 -0.69
N ASN A 165 -5.82 -26.75 0.17
CA ASN A 165 -6.84 -27.58 0.81
C ASN A 165 -8.20 -27.46 0.09
N GLY A 166 -8.28 -26.72 -1.01
CA GLY A 166 -9.51 -26.49 -1.76
C GLY A 166 -10.45 -25.44 -1.15
N LYS A 167 -10.00 -24.69 -0.14
CA LYS A 167 -10.79 -23.66 0.55
C LYS A 167 -10.56 -22.29 -0.10
N GLU A 168 -11.65 -21.56 -0.36
CA GLU A 168 -11.58 -20.16 -0.80
C GLU A 168 -11.21 -19.26 0.38
N ARG A 169 -10.51 -18.14 0.09
CA ARG A 169 -10.23 -17.13 1.11
C ARG A 169 -11.52 -16.43 1.52
N GLU A 170 -11.60 -16.07 2.77
CA GLU A 170 -12.74 -15.34 3.33
C GLU A 170 -12.94 -14.01 2.61
N LEU A 171 -14.19 -13.68 2.34
CA LEU A 171 -14.64 -12.38 1.85
C LEU A 171 -15.30 -11.59 2.99
N HIS A 172 -15.02 -10.28 3.05
CA HIS A 172 -15.46 -9.39 4.12
C HIS A 172 -16.49 -8.38 3.59
N ILE A 173 -17.53 -8.88 2.91
CA ILE A 173 -18.44 -8.06 2.08
C ILE A 173 -19.12 -6.96 2.90
N GLU A 174 -19.66 -7.27 4.08
CA GLU A 174 -20.39 -6.30 4.91
C GLU A 174 -19.47 -5.16 5.38
N LYS A 175 -18.33 -5.52 5.99
CA LYS A 175 -17.33 -4.54 6.43
C LYS A 175 -16.80 -3.70 5.27
N ALA A 176 -16.58 -4.32 4.11
CA ALA A 176 -16.15 -3.62 2.91
C ALA A 176 -17.18 -2.59 2.45
N LEU A 177 -18.47 -2.95 2.41
CA LEU A 177 -19.57 -2.04 2.04
C LEU A 177 -19.77 -0.90 3.04
N GLU A 178 -19.37 -1.07 4.30
CA GLU A 178 -19.41 0.00 5.29
C GLU A 178 -18.36 1.08 5.01
N VAL A 179 -17.15 0.67 4.64
CA VAL A 179 -16.00 1.58 4.50
C VAL A 179 -15.74 2.06 3.08
N MET A 180 -16.24 1.37 2.05
CA MET A 180 -15.92 1.72 0.66
C MET A 180 -16.56 3.02 0.21
N GLN A 181 -15.79 3.80 -0.51
CA GLN A 181 -16.26 4.96 -1.26
C GLN A 181 -16.89 4.48 -2.57
N CYS A 182 -18.22 4.59 -2.66
CA CYS A 182 -18.99 4.12 -3.83
C CYS A 182 -18.95 5.10 -5.01
N LYS A 183 -17.86 5.83 -5.16
CA LYS A 183 -17.67 6.89 -6.16
C LYS A 183 -16.56 6.55 -7.14
N ARG A 184 -16.60 7.21 -8.30
CA ARG A 184 -15.48 7.16 -9.23
C ARG A 184 -14.21 7.67 -8.55
N ALA A 185 -13.13 6.91 -8.64
CA ALA A 185 -11.82 7.36 -8.13
C ALA A 185 -11.25 8.49 -8.99
N GLY A 186 -10.37 9.29 -8.37
CA GLY A 186 -9.59 10.32 -9.06
C GLY A 186 -8.65 9.74 -10.13
N GLU A 187 -7.98 10.62 -10.88
CA GLU A 187 -6.94 10.19 -11.83
C GLU A 187 -5.67 9.75 -11.07
N ALA A 188 -4.88 8.86 -11.68
CA ALA A 188 -3.55 8.55 -11.19
C ALA A 188 -2.69 9.82 -11.17
N MET A 189 -1.94 10.02 -10.09
CA MET A 189 -1.08 11.19 -9.97
C MET A 189 0.26 10.91 -10.65
N VAL A 190 0.53 11.64 -11.73
CA VAL A 190 1.86 11.66 -12.35
C VAL A 190 2.59 12.90 -11.85
N GLN A 191 3.57 12.72 -10.97
CA GLN A 191 4.42 13.80 -10.48
C GLN A 191 5.90 13.42 -10.64
N GLU A 192 6.71 14.35 -11.15
CA GLU A 192 8.11 14.06 -11.46
C GLU A 192 8.98 13.84 -10.21
N LYS A 193 8.78 14.62 -9.16
CA LYS A 193 9.62 14.59 -7.95
C LYS A 193 8.86 14.29 -6.68
N HIS A 194 7.77 15.00 -6.42
CA HIS A 194 6.93 14.80 -5.26
C HIS A 194 5.80 13.86 -5.63
N LEU A 195 5.87 12.61 -5.21
CA LEU A 195 4.95 11.55 -5.65
C LEU A 195 3.63 11.56 -4.88
N ALA A 196 3.71 11.76 -3.57
CA ALA A 196 2.52 11.82 -2.72
C ALA A 196 2.83 12.47 -1.37
N SER A 197 1.81 13.07 -0.75
CA SER A 197 1.82 13.52 0.64
C SER A 197 0.46 13.29 1.27
N CYS A 198 0.48 12.77 2.50
CA CYS A 198 -0.70 12.58 3.33
C CYS A 198 -0.32 12.78 4.81
N PRO A 199 -1.26 12.71 5.75
CA PRO A 199 -0.95 12.86 7.18
C PRO A 199 0.06 11.84 7.72
N TYR A 200 0.25 10.70 7.06
CA TYR A 200 1.08 9.60 7.53
C TYR A 200 2.50 9.62 6.95
N PHE A 201 2.66 10.05 5.69
CA PHE A 201 3.96 10.03 4.99
C PHE A 201 3.99 10.98 3.80
N THR A 202 5.23 11.30 3.41
CA THR A 202 5.56 11.98 2.15
C THR A 202 6.48 11.08 1.34
N VAL A 203 6.24 10.98 0.04
CA VAL A 203 7.03 10.17 -0.89
C VAL A 203 7.60 11.05 -1.99
N ASP A 204 8.92 11.07 -2.11
CA ASP A 204 9.65 11.79 -3.14
C ASP A 204 10.44 10.83 -4.02
N ARG A 205 10.61 11.17 -5.29
CA ARG A 205 11.52 10.49 -6.22
C ARG A 205 12.75 11.35 -6.46
N ILE A 206 13.92 10.75 -6.29
CA ILE A 206 15.20 11.42 -6.53
C ILE A 206 15.90 10.68 -7.66
N ILE A 207 16.29 11.42 -8.71
CA ILE A 207 17.08 10.91 -9.84
C ILE A 207 18.44 11.55 -9.77
N LEU A 208 19.48 10.72 -9.62
CA LEU A 208 20.88 11.15 -9.56
C LEU A 208 21.60 10.70 -10.82
N SER A 209 22.44 11.57 -11.35
CA SER A 209 23.47 11.22 -12.33
C SER A 209 24.81 11.02 -11.61
N SER A 210 25.77 10.38 -12.28
CA SER A 210 27.11 10.07 -11.73
C SER A 210 27.88 11.27 -11.16
N GLU A 211 27.51 12.49 -11.54
CA GLU A 211 28.18 13.72 -11.10
C GLU A 211 27.40 14.49 -10.02
N LYS A 212 26.25 13.97 -9.59
CA LYS A 212 25.38 14.66 -8.62
C LYS A 212 25.33 13.94 -7.29
N THR A 213 25.49 14.73 -6.24
CA THR A 213 25.27 14.28 -4.86
C THR A 213 23.94 14.88 -4.37
N TYR A 214 23.15 14.09 -3.68
CA TYR A 214 21.98 14.55 -2.98
C TYR A 214 22.27 14.56 -1.49
N GLN A 215 21.99 15.70 -0.85
CA GLN A 215 22.11 15.87 0.59
C GLN A 215 20.76 16.32 1.14
N ARG A 216 20.34 15.70 2.22
CA ARG A 216 19.15 16.08 2.95
C ARG A 216 19.43 15.98 4.45
N GLU A 217 19.11 17.05 5.16
CA GLU A 217 19.10 17.03 6.62
C GLU A 217 17.83 16.35 7.10
N VAL A 218 17.97 15.47 8.07
CA VAL A 218 16.86 14.80 8.76
C VAL A 218 16.70 15.50 10.11
N SER A 219 15.52 16.06 10.36
CA SER A 219 15.22 16.73 11.62
C SER A 219 14.96 15.74 12.76
N GLU A 220 14.87 16.27 13.99
CA GLU A 220 14.46 15.49 15.16
C GLU A 220 12.98 15.01 15.08
N ASP A 221 12.21 15.56 14.13
CA ASP A 221 10.77 15.31 14.07
C ASP A 221 10.44 13.96 13.44
N SER A 222 11.19 13.52 12.43
CA SER A 222 10.84 12.34 11.67
C SER A 222 12.08 11.65 11.10
N PHE A 223 11.92 10.41 10.66
CA PHE A 223 12.94 9.64 9.96
C PHE A 223 12.84 9.82 8.43
N LEU A 224 13.90 9.46 7.75
CA LEU A 224 13.95 9.32 6.29
C LEU A 224 14.28 7.87 5.94
N SER A 225 13.46 7.26 5.10
CA SER A 225 13.75 5.98 4.47
C SER A 225 14.11 6.20 3.00
N ALA A 226 15.32 5.81 2.61
CA ALA A 226 15.77 5.88 1.22
C ALA A 226 15.82 4.47 0.62
N ILE A 227 15.19 4.28 -0.55
CA ILE A 227 15.14 3.01 -1.25
C ILE A 227 15.76 3.19 -2.62
N LEU A 228 16.86 2.48 -2.87
CA LEU A 228 17.49 2.45 -4.20
C LEU A 228 16.72 1.48 -5.10
N ILE A 229 16.04 2.02 -6.11
CA ILE A 229 15.20 1.24 -7.03
C ILE A 229 15.89 0.94 -8.36
N ALA A 230 16.92 1.68 -8.70
CA ALA A 230 17.73 1.45 -9.90
C ALA A 230 19.12 2.07 -9.76
N GLY A 231 20.12 1.46 -10.40
CA GLY A 231 21.50 1.94 -10.34
C GLY A 231 22.31 1.36 -9.18
N SER A 232 23.43 1.99 -8.88
CA SER A 232 24.34 1.67 -7.77
C SER A 232 24.93 2.96 -7.21
N GLY A 233 25.23 2.98 -5.95
CA GLY A 233 25.86 4.11 -5.26
C GLY A 233 26.62 3.65 -4.02
#